data_a3cea1f774f5c4155f382bd5dd362276
#
_entry.id   a3cea1f774f5c4155f382bd5dd362276
#
_cell.length_a   1.000
_cell.length_b   1.000
_cell.length_c   1.000
_cell.angle_alpha   90.00
_cell.angle_beta   90.00
_cell.angle_gamma   90.00
#
_symmetry.space_group_name_H-M   'P 1'
#
loop_
_entity.id
_entity.type
_entity.pdbx_description
1 polymer ?
#
loop_
_entity_poly.entity_id
_entity_poly.type
_entity_poly.pdbx_seq_one_letter_code
_entity_poly.pdbx_strand_id
1 'polypeptide(L)'
;MMIRAIAGLLIAALSAIAVAQAPAANSQVRIRGTVEKMDGQMLTVKANNGQSMTVKLADNYTVMGIAKAGIADVASGKFIGTTTVGERNGGLVALEIHIFPENMRGTGEGHRDWDLRPESKMTNANVADVKAMGKERMLTVQYKGGEKQILVAENTVVVSYAPAEKSELKPGAPVFIGAQRQVDGSLTAPRVNVGLNGQVPPM
;
A
#
# COMPACT_ATOMS: atom_id res chain seq x y z
N MET A 1 76.73 -22.36 10.07
CA MET A 1 75.97 -21.50 11.01
C MET A 1 74.90 -20.75 10.22
N MET A 2 73.70 -21.34 10.19
CA MET A 2 72.54 -20.82 9.36
C MET A 2 71.59 -20.14 10.29
N ILE A 3 71.41 -18.84 10.09
CA ILE A 3 70.39 -18.03 10.79
C ILE A 3 69.10 -18.05 9.99
N ARG A 4 68.05 -18.65 10.54
CA ARG A 4 66.64 -18.60 9.97
C ARG A 4 65.92 -17.36 10.50
N ALA A 5 65.58 -16.42 9.59
CA ALA A 5 64.71 -15.31 9.89
C ALA A 5 63.27 -15.79 9.76
N ILE A 6 62.46 -15.62 10.83
CA ILE A 6 61.02 -15.85 10.85
C ILE A 6 60.35 -14.50 10.60
N ALA A 7 59.71 -14.35 9.43
CA ALA A 7 58.89 -13.20 9.12
C ALA A 7 57.47 -13.44 9.69
N GLY A 8 57.11 -12.67 10.73
CA GLY A 8 55.74 -12.67 11.28
C GLY A 8 54.80 -11.83 10.43
N LEU A 9 53.75 -12.44 9.89
CA LEU A 9 52.67 -11.78 9.14
C LEU A 9 51.62 -11.29 10.10
N LEU A 10 51.55 -9.96 10.34
CA LEU A 10 50.45 -9.34 11.11
C LEU A 10 49.24 -9.18 10.16
N ILE A 11 48.18 -9.95 10.37
CA ILE A 11 46.90 -9.76 9.72
C ILE A 11 46.08 -8.75 10.55
N ALA A 12 45.99 -7.52 10.06
CA ALA A 12 45.07 -6.52 10.62
C ALA A 12 43.65 -6.78 10.13
N ALA A 13 42.79 -7.27 11.02
CA ALA A 13 41.35 -7.41 10.74
C ALA A 13 40.68 -6.02 10.78
N LEU A 14 40.34 -5.46 9.62
CA LEU A 14 39.46 -4.31 9.51
C LEU A 14 38.02 -4.75 9.80
N SER A 15 37.49 -4.41 10.98
CA SER A 15 36.06 -4.55 11.28
C SER A 15 35.30 -3.44 10.56
N ALA A 16 34.60 -3.78 9.48
CA ALA A 16 33.67 -2.86 8.82
C ALA A 16 32.42 -2.64 9.72
N ILE A 17 32.31 -1.46 10.29
CA ILE A 17 31.10 -1.03 11.01
C ILE A 17 30.05 -0.73 9.94
N ALA A 18 29.04 -1.58 9.80
CA ALA A 18 27.86 -1.30 8.98
C ALA A 18 27.06 -0.18 9.64
N VAL A 19 27.19 1.03 9.13
CA VAL A 19 26.32 2.16 9.52
C VAL A 19 24.96 1.90 8.88
N ALA A 20 23.97 1.52 9.67
CA ALA A 20 22.59 1.44 9.23
C ALA A 20 22.15 2.86 8.79
N GLN A 21 21.90 3.03 7.50
CA GLN A 21 21.47 4.30 6.93
C GLN A 21 20.06 4.60 7.44
N ALA A 22 19.86 5.72 8.13
CA ALA A 22 18.54 6.17 8.56
C ALA A 22 17.63 6.35 7.31
N PRO A 23 16.34 5.95 7.39
CA PRO A 23 15.41 6.13 6.29
C PRO A 23 15.36 7.60 5.87
N ALA A 24 15.35 7.85 4.56
CA ALA A 24 15.34 9.22 4.02
C ALA A 24 14.13 10.02 4.55
N ALA A 25 14.38 11.26 4.99
CA ALA A 25 13.33 12.23 5.30
C ALA A 25 12.41 12.44 4.09
N ASN A 26 11.12 12.72 4.31
CA ASN A 26 10.06 12.85 3.31
C ASN A 26 9.75 11.56 2.52
N SER A 27 10.19 10.39 3.01
CA SER A 27 9.78 9.13 2.42
C SER A 27 8.35 8.77 2.79
N GLN A 28 7.61 8.24 1.83
CA GLN A 28 6.27 7.70 2.08
C GLN A 28 6.36 6.34 2.78
N VAL A 29 5.62 6.20 3.87
CA VAL A 29 5.49 4.95 4.65
C VAL A 29 4.04 4.49 4.57
N ARG A 30 3.81 3.26 4.13
CA ARG A 30 2.48 2.65 4.07
C ARG A 30 2.30 1.75 5.28
N ILE A 31 1.28 2.05 6.09
CA ILE A 31 0.98 1.33 7.32
C ILE A 31 -0.31 0.56 7.10
N ARG A 32 -0.25 -0.75 7.23
CA ARG A 32 -1.38 -1.67 7.21
C ARG A 32 -1.45 -2.35 8.56
N GLY A 33 -2.59 -2.27 9.22
CA GLY A 33 -2.69 -2.81 10.57
C GLY A 33 -4.04 -2.52 11.23
N THR A 34 -4.03 -2.54 12.55
CA THR A 34 -5.22 -2.38 13.37
C THR A 34 -5.00 -1.26 14.38
N VAL A 35 -5.97 -0.41 14.58
CA VAL A 35 -5.92 0.66 15.58
C VAL A 35 -5.73 0.05 16.97
N GLU A 36 -4.70 0.48 17.71
CA GLU A 36 -4.52 0.16 19.12
C GLU A 36 -5.20 1.21 19.99
N LYS A 37 -4.94 2.49 19.70
CA LYS A 37 -5.58 3.62 20.40
C LYS A 37 -5.54 4.89 19.56
N MET A 38 -6.45 5.80 19.90
CA MET A 38 -6.47 7.19 19.45
C MET A 38 -6.39 8.10 20.68
N ASP A 39 -5.44 9.05 20.67
CA ASP A 39 -5.21 10.01 21.74
C ASP A 39 -5.03 11.40 21.12
N GLY A 40 -6.09 12.20 21.11
CA GLY A 40 -6.15 13.43 20.35
C GLY A 40 -5.91 13.18 18.85
N GLN A 41 -4.76 13.64 18.35
CA GLN A 41 -4.32 13.42 16.96
C GLN A 41 -3.27 12.30 16.82
N MET A 42 -2.91 11.65 17.91
CA MET A 42 -1.92 10.58 17.90
C MET A 42 -2.60 9.23 17.73
N LEU A 43 -2.53 8.68 16.54
CA LEU A 43 -3.06 7.36 16.21
C LEU A 43 -1.96 6.29 16.35
N THR A 44 -2.15 5.36 17.27
CA THR A 44 -1.27 4.19 17.40
C THR A 44 -1.88 3.00 16.71
N VAL A 45 -1.10 2.37 15.83
CA VAL A 45 -1.52 1.25 14.98
C VAL A 45 -0.58 0.06 15.21
N LYS A 46 -1.14 -1.10 15.47
CA LYS A 46 -0.45 -2.39 15.38
C LYS A 46 -0.32 -2.77 13.92
N ALA A 47 0.85 -2.58 13.34
CA ALA A 47 1.12 -2.94 11.96
C ALA A 47 1.12 -4.47 11.78
N ASN A 48 0.85 -4.94 10.55
CA ASN A 48 0.80 -6.37 10.23
C ASN A 48 2.12 -7.12 10.46
N ASN A 49 3.25 -6.40 10.53
CA ASN A 49 4.56 -6.95 10.90
C ASN A 49 4.77 -7.08 12.43
N GLY A 50 3.76 -6.77 13.22
CA GLY A 50 3.78 -6.86 14.67
C GLY A 50 4.31 -5.62 15.40
N GLN A 51 4.78 -4.59 14.71
CA GLN A 51 5.28 -3.36 15.32
C GLN A 51 4.13 -2.39 15.64
N SER A 52 4.19 -1.72 16.80
CA SER A 52 3.31 -0.59 17.10
C SER A 52 3.92 0.69 16.55
N MET A 53 3.15 1.40 15.73
CA MET A 53 3.57 2.63 15.08
C MET A 53 2.62 3.76 15.46
N THR A 54 3.18 4.91 15.84
CA THR A 54 2.39 6.10 16.14
C THR A 54 2.48 7.10 14.98
N VAL A 55 1.31 7.56 14.53
CA VAL A 55 1.15 8.52 13.43
C VAL A 55 0.44 9.75 13.95
N LYS A 56 1.05 10.92 13.80
CA LYS A 56 0.39 12.20 14.06
C LYS A 56 -0.52 12.55 12.89
N LEU A 57 -1.81 12.65 13.13
CA LEU A 57 -2.77 13.07 12.12
C LEU A 57 -2.76 14.60 11.99
N ALA A 58 -2.93 15.11 10.76
CA ALA A 58 -3.03 16.55 10.50
C ALA A 58 -4.28 17.14 11.20
N ASP A 59 -4.30 18.44 11.47
CA ASP A 59 -5.42 19.09 12.16
C ASP A 59 -6.76 18.89 11.44
N ASN A 60 -6.73 18.89 10.10
CA ASN A 60 -7.86 18.69 9.22
C ASN A 60 -7.87 17.29 8.56
N TYR A 61 -7.33 16.29 9.26
CA TYR A 61 -7.31 14.93 8.69
C TYR A 61 -8.71 14.42 8.34
N THR A 62 -8.75 13.60 7.31
CA THR A 62 -9.98 12.95 6.83
C THR A 62 -9.96 11.45 7.13
N VAL A 63 -11.13 10.88 7.34
CA VAL A 63 -11.33 9.43 7.43
C VAL A 63 -12.15 8.98 6.25
N MET A 64 -11.67 7.95 5.56
CA MET A 64 -12.37 7.32 4.44
C MET A 64 -12.65 5.86 4.80
N GLY A 65 -13.89 5.45 4.64
CA GLY A 65 -14.30 4.08 4.82
C GLY A 65 -13.87 3.20 3.64
N ILE A 66 -13.51 1.96 3.94
CA ILE A 66 -13.32 0.90 2.96
C ILE A 66 -14.44 -0.11 3.17
N ALA A 67 -15.37 -0.15 2.25
CA ALA A 67 -16.53 -1.05 2.27
C ALA A 67 -16.34 -2.19 1.26
N LYS A 68 -16.92 -3.35 1.55
CA LYS A 68 -16.96 -4.48 0.61
C LYS A 68 -17.72 -4.06 -0.64
N ALA A 69 -17.18 -4.41 -1.79
CA ALA A 69 -17.84 -4.28 -3.10
C ALA A 69 -17.76 -5.61 -3.87
N GLY A 70 -18.43 -5.68 -5.00
CA GLY A 70 -18.43 -6.85 -5.86
C GLY A 70 -17.73 -6.59 -7.18
N ILE A 71 -17.32 -7.67 -7.86
CA ILE A 71 -16.74 -7.58 -9.21
C ILE A 71 -17.73 -6.95 -10.22
N ALA A 72 -19.04 -7.02 -9.95
CA ALA A 72 -20.07 -6.39 -10.77
C ALA A 72 -20.01 -4.85 -10.72
N ASP A 73 -19.48 -4.30 -9.63
CA ASP A 73 -19.33 -2.86 -9.45
C ASP A 73 -18.15 -2.29 -10.25
N VAL A 74 -17.25 -3.15 -10.73
CA VAL A 74 -16.14 -2.80 -11.62
C VAL A 74 -16.66 -2.72 -13.05
N ALA A 75 -17.05 -1.55 -13.46
CA ALA A 75 -17.67 -1.30 -14.77
C ALA A 75 -16.88 -0.25 -15.58
N SER A 76 -17.08 -0.24 -16.90
CA SER A 76 -16.53 0.80 -17.79
C SER A 76 -16.92 2.20 -17.28
N GLY A 77 -15.98 3.14 -17.38
CA GLY A 77 -16.12 4.50 -16.88
C GLY A 77 -15.77 4.68 -15.39
N LYS A 78 -15.62 3.62 -14.60
CA LYS A 78 -15.17 3.74 -13.20
C LYS A 78 -13.67 4.05 -13.14
N PHE A 79 -13.28 4.83 -12.12
CA PHE A 79 -11.88 5.01 -11.77
C PHE A 79 -11.54 4.04 -10.64
N ILE A 80 -10.55 3.20 -10.85
CA ILE A 80 -10.15 2.15 -9.90
C ILE A 80 -8.67 2.23 -9.59
N GLY A 81 -8.29 1.69 -8.44
CA GLY A 81 -6.92 1.25 -8.19
C GLY A 81 -6.91 -0.27 -8.10
N THR A 82 -5.83 -0.88 -8.55
CA THR A 82 -5.64 -2.33 -8.44
C THR A 82 -4.18 -2.65 -8.19
N THR A 83 -3.94 -3.51 -7.21
CA THR A 83 -2.62 -4.11 -7.01
C THR A 83 -2.54 -5.40 -7.82
N THR A 84 -1.49 -5.53 -8.60
CA THR A 84 -1.27 -6.69 -9.48
C THR A 84 0.07 -7.35 -9.21
N VAL A 85 0.19 -8.65 -9.52
CA VAL A 85 1.44 -9.42 -9.46
C VAL A 85 1.48 -10.41 -10.61
N GLY A 86 2.64 -10.48 -11.30
CA GLY A 86 2.82 -11.40 -12.42
C GLY A 86 1.85 -11.14 -13.58
N GLU A 87 1.89 -12.04 -14.55
CA GLU A 87 1.07 -11.94 -15.75
C GLU A 87 0.51 -13.32 -16.12
N ARG A 88 -0.75 -13.37 -16.57
CA ARG A 88 -1.41 -14.58 -17.04
C ARG A 88 -2.43 -14.22 -18.13
N ASN A 89 -2.52 -15.02 -19.19
CA ASN A 89 -3.44 -14.83 -20.31
C ASN A 89 -3.39 -13.43 -20.95
N GLY A 90 -2.17 -12.81 -20.97
CA GLY A 90 -1.96 -11.47 -21.53
C GLY A 90 -2.42 -10.32 -20.63
N GLY A 91 -2.71 -10.58 -19.37
CA GLY A 91 -3.07 -9.54 -18.39
C GLY A 91 -2.32 -9.69 -17.06
N LEU A 92 -2.05 -8.54 -16.41
CA LEU A 92 -1.53 -8.50 -15.05
C LEU A 92 -2.59 -9.06 -14.10
N VAL A 93 -2.20 -9.95 -13.18
CA VAL A 93 -3.14 -10.63 -12.27
C VAL A 93 -3.47 -9.73 -11.07
N ALA A 94 -4.74 -9.36 -10.93
CA ALA A 94 -5.21 -8.55 -9.81
C ALA A 94 -5.19 -9.33 -8.49
N LEU A 95 -4.57 -8.74 -7.45
CA LEU A 95 -4.66 -9.19 -6.07
C LEU A 95 -5.89 -8.60 -5.38
N GLU A 96 -6.20 -7.36 -5.70
CA GLU A 96 -7.31 -6.58 -5.17
C GLU A 96 -7.73 -5.49 -6.17
N ILE A 97 -8.94 -4.97 -5.99
CA ILE A 97 -9.43 -3.78 -6.68
C ILE A 97 -10.10 -2.88 -5.65
N HIS A 98 -9.82 -1.58 -5.69
CA HIS A 98 -10.55 -0.57 -4.95
C HIS A 98 -11.14 0.48 -5.89
N ILE A 99 -12.45 0.72 -5.75
CA ILE A 99 -13.20 1.63 -6.60
C ILE A 99 -13.22 2.99 -5.94
N PHE A 100 -12.75 4.01 -6.64
CA PHE A 100 -12.80 5.39 -6.17
C PHE A 100 -14.17 6.03 -6.44
N PRO A 101 -14.68 6.87 -5.52
CA PRO A 101 -15.82 7.73 -5.82
C PRO A 101 -15.40 8.82 -6.82
N GLU A 102 -16.38 9.41 -7.50
CA GLU A 102 -16.12 10.33 -8.61
C GLU A 102 -15.27 11.55 -8.19
N ASN A 103 -15.51 12.09 -6.99
CA ASN A 103 -14.73 13.20 -6.44
C ASN A 103 -13.26 12.87 -6.12
N MET A 104 -12.87 11.60 -6.21
CA MET A 104 -11.49 11.13 -6.06
C MET A 104 -10.87 10.65 -7.39
N ARG A 105 -11.56 10.83 -8.51
CA ARG A 105 -11.03 10.48 -9.84
C ARG A 105 -9.68 11.17 -10.08
N GLY A 106 -8.73 10.42 -10.64
CA GLY A 106 -7.37 10.90 -10.88
C GLY A 106 -6.41 10.77 -9.67
N THR A 107 -6.90 10.38 -8.48
CA THR A 107 -6.05 10.20 -7.31
C THR A 107 -4.95 9.18 -7.60
N GLY A 108 -3.67 9.65 -7.58
CA GLY A 108 -2.51 8.79 -7.81
C GLY A 108 -2.55 8.03 -9.13
N GLU A 109 -3.14 8.61 -10.17
CA GLU A 109 -3.24 8.00 -11.51
C GLU A 109 -1.87 7.56 -12.03
N GLY A 110 -1.81 6.39 -12.65
CA GLY A 110 -0.60 5.82 -13.22
C GLY A 110 -0.32 4.38 -12.80
N HIS A 111 0.85 3.87 -13.22
CA HIS A 111 1.35 2.53 -12.93
C HIS A 111 2.71 2.63 -12.25
N ARG A 112 2.90 1.96 -11.09
CA ARG A 112 4.11 2.10 -10.25
C ARG A 112 4.34 0.88 -9.37
N ASP A 113 5.55 0.78 -8.84
CA ASP A 113 5.89 -0.22 -7.82
C ASP A 113 5.02 -0.09 -6.57
N TRP A 114 4.68 -1.24 -6.00
CA TRP A 114 3.86 -1.32 -4.80
C TRP A 114 4.43 -2.34 -3.80
N ASP A 115 4.15 -2.13 -2.53
CA ASP A 115 4.76 -2.89 -1.43
C ASP A 115 3.81 -3.91 -0.77
N LEU A 116 2.69 -4.24 -1.42
CA LEU A 116 1.75 -5.22 -0.87
C LEU A 116 2.36 -6.64 -0.85
N ARG A 117 3.08 -6.98 -1.91
CA ARG A 117 3.89 -8.21 -2.07
C ARG A 117 5.15 -7.89 -2.87
N PRO A 118 6.17 -8.75 -2.83
CA PRO A 118 7.29 -8.65 -3.77
C PRO A 118 6.78 -8.55 -5.22
N GLU A 119 7.41 -7.70 -6.02
CA GLU A 119 7.11 -7.47 -7.43
C GLU A 119 5.71 -6.95 -7.74
N SER A 120 4.90 -6.62 -6.71
CA SER A 120 3.57 -6.06 -6.96
C SER A 120 3.63 -4.63 -7.51
N LYS A 121 2.64 -4.32 -8.35
CA LYS A 121 2.45 -3.02 -8.98
C LYS A 121 1.08 -2.47 -8.62
N MET A 122 0.99 -1.17 -8.43
CA MET A 122 -0.28 -0.44 -8.30
C MET A 122 -0.61 0.28 -9.59
N THR A 123 -1.81 0.08 -10.09
CA THR A 123 -2.35 0.83 -11.22
C THR A 123 -3.61 1.56 -10.79
N ASN A 124 -3.60 2.89 -10.83
CA ASN A 124 -4.79 3.71 -10.68
C ASN A 124 -5.17 4.27 -12.05
N ALA A 125 -6.38 3.92 -12.53
CA ALA A 125 -6.74 4.13 -13.92
C ALA A 125 -8.26 4.16 -14.13
N ASN A 126 -8.68 4.65 -15.29
CA ASN A 126 -10.05 4.52 -15.76
C ASN A 126 -10.27 3.14 -16.38
N VAL A 127 -11.36 2.47 -16.05
CA VAL A 127 -11.79 1.26 -16.73
C VAL A 127 -12.39 1.65 -18.09
N ALA A 128 -11.67 1.33 -19.16
CA ALA A 128 -12.12 1.58 -20.54
C ALA A 128 -13.06 0.48 -21.01
N ASP A 129 -12.73 -0.78 -20.72
CA ASP A 129 -13.53 -1.94 -21.13
C ASP A 129 -13.48 -3.08 -20.10
N VAL A 130 -14.51 -3.93 -20.12
CA VAL A 130 -14.64 -5.12 -19.27
C VAL A 130 -15.09 -6.29 -20.13
N LYS A 131 -14.20 -7.25 -20.36
CA LYS A 131 -14.48 -8.45 -21.16
C LYS A 131 -14.62 -9.67 -20.24
N ALA A 132 -15.73 -10.39 -20.36
CA ALA A 132 -15.93 -11.66 -19.67
C ALA A 132 -15.04 -12.75 -20.26
N MET A 133 -14.41 -13.55 -19.39
CA MET A 133 -13.56 -14.70 -19.74
C MET A 133 -13.94 -15.90 -18.85
N GLY A 134 -15.13 -16.45 -19.08
CA GLY A 134 -15.70 -17.47 -18.20
C GLY A 134 -16.00 -16.92 -16.82
N LYS A 135 -15.33 -17.45 -15.79
CA LYS A 135 -15.44 -16.96 -14.41
C LYS A 135 -14.53 -15.76 -14.10
N GLU A 136 -13.60 -15.45 -14.98
CA GLU A 136 -12.67 -14.33 -14.87
C GLU A 136 -13.15 -13.15 -15.71
N ARG A 137 -12.53 -11.99 -15.52
CA ARG A 137 -12.74 -10.80 -16.35
C ARG A 137 -11.40 -10.22 -16.76
N MET A 138 -11.32 -9.74 -18.00
CA MET A 138 -10.22 -8.91 -18.46
C MET A 138 -10.68 -7.46 -18.48
N LEU A 139 -10.02 -6.61 -17.72
CA LEU A 139 -10.25 -5.17 -17.73
C LEU A 139 -9.20 -4.53 -18.63
N THR A 140 -9.62 -3.64 -19.50
CA THR A 140 -8.73 -2.66 -20.12
C THR A 140 -8.78 -1.39 -19.31
N VAL A 141 -7.65 -0.99 -18.73
CA VAL A 141 -7.56 0.22 -17.90
C VAL A 141 -6.61 1.24 -18.51
N GLN A 142 -7.06 2.50 -18.57
CA GLN A 142 -6.31 3.59 -19.20
C GLN A 142 -5.97 4.67 -18.17
N TYR A 143 -4.73 5.13 -18.23
CA TYR A 143 -4.19 6.21 -17.39
C TYR A 143 -3.30 7.12 -18.23
N LYS A 144 -2.99 8.30 -17.70
CA LYS A 144 -2.07 9.22 -18.37
C LYS A 144 -0.69 8.56 -18.55
N GLY A 145 -0.34 8.27 -19.79
CA GLY A 145 0.92 7.63 -20.16
C GLY A 145 0.83 6.15 -20.53
N GLY A 146 -0.39 5.55 -20.55
CA GLY A 146 -0.51 4.17 -21.03
C GLY A 146 -1.81 3.44 -20.73
N GLU A 147 -1.79 2.17 -21.04
CA GLU A 147 -2.88 1.23 -20.86
C GLU A 147 -2.34 -0.08 -20.28
N LYS A 148 -3.17 -0.79 -19.55
CA LYS A 148 -2.89 -2.14 -19.03
C LYS A 148 -4.10 -3.04 -19.19
N GLN A 149 -3.81 -4.33 -19.45
CA GLN A 149 -4.79 -5.40 -19.34
C GLN A 149 -4.68 -5.98 -17.92
N ILE A 150 -5.80 -6.06 -17.21
CA ILE A 150 -5.86 -6.58 -15.85
C ILE A 150 -6.77 -7.80 -15.81
N LEU A 151 -6.21 -8.93 -15.45
CA LEU A 151 -6.95 -10.18 -15.26
C LEU A 151 -7.49 -10.24 -13.83
N VAL A 152 -8.80 -10.32 -13.70
CA VAL A 152 -9.51 -10.35 -12.42
C VAL A 152 -10.15 -11.72 -12.24
N ALA A 153 -9.72 -12.46 -11.24
CA ALA A 153 -10.29 -13.76 -10.88
C ALA A 153 -11.61 -13.60 -10.12
N GLU A 154 -12.44 -14.64 -10.12
CA GLU A 154 -13.74 -14.65 -9.43
C GLU A 154 -13.64 -14.29 -7.94
N ASN A 155 -12.56 -14.68 -7.28
CA ASN A 155 -12.31 -14.46 -5.85
C ASN A 155 -11.42 -13.24 -5.55
N THR A 156 -11.15 -12.38 -6.55
CA THR A 156 -10.42 -11.15 -6.32
C THR A 156 -11.19 -10.25 -5.33
N VAL A 157 -10.49 -9.78 -4.31
CA VAL A 157 -11.08 -8.85 -3.33
C VAL A 157 -11.40 -7.53 -3.99
N VAL A 158 -12.66 -7.11 -3.95
CA VAL A 158 -13.12 -5.82 -4.45
C VAL A 158 -13.70 -5.01 -3.30
N VAL A 159 -13.25 -3.77 -3.17
CA VAL A 159 -13.74 -2.81 -2.18
C VAL A 159 -14.05 -1.47 -2.84
N SER A 160 -14.79 -0.63 -2.15
CA SER A 160 -15.03 0.75 -2.57
C SER A 160 -14.73 1.72 -1.43
N TYR A 161 -14.30 2.92 -1.78
CA TYR A 161 -14.27 4.02 -0.82
C TYR A 161 -15.69 4.47 -0.48
N ALA A 162 -15.93 4.75 0.80
CA ALA A 162 -17.20 5.22 1.34
C ALA A 162 -16.96 6.35 2.35
N PRO A 163 -17.96 7.21 2.63
CA PRO A 163 -17.89 8.13 3.75
C PRO A 163 -17.66 7.38 5.07
N ALA A 164 -16.88 7.95 5.98
CA ALA A 164 -16.68 7.41 7.32
C ALA A 164 -16.43 8.55 8.32
N GLU A 165 -16.81 8.31 9.57
CA GLU A 165 -16.62 9.24 10.66
C GLU A 165 -15.33 8.99 11.41
N LYS A 166 -14.80 10.03 12.09
CA LYS A 166 -13.60 9.91 12.93
C LYS A 166 -13.76 8.89 14.06
N SER A 167 -14.97 8.67 14.52
CA SER A 167 -15.36 7.67 15.54
C SER A 167 -15.09 6.21 15.11
N GLU A 168 -14.91 5.95 13.81
CA GLU A 168 -14.53 4.63 13.31
C GLU A 168 -13.06 4.28 13.62
N LEU A 169 -12.23 5.25 13.99
CA LEU A 169 -10.85 5.03 14.44
C LEU A 169 -10.79 4.54 15.89
N LYS A 170 -11.48 3.46 16.18
CA LYS A 170 -11.56 2.81 17.50
C LYS A 170 -10.64 1.60 17.59
N PRO A 171 -10.21 1.18 18.78
CA PRO A 171 -9.41 -0.02 18.95
C PRO A 171 -10.03 -1.24 18.24
N GLY A 172 -9.19 -1.97 17.51
CA GLY A 172 -9.60 -3.11 16.68
C GLY A 172 -9.99 -2.77 15.25
N ALA A 173 -10.14 -1.49 14.88
CA ALA A 173 -10.49 -1.11 13.50
C ALA A 173 -9.30 -1.36 12.55
N PRO A 174 -9.48 -2.09 11.44
CA PRO A 174 -8.43 -2.28 10.45
C PRO A 174 -8.23 -1.02 9.63
N VAL A 175 -6.96 -0.64 9.40
CA VAL A 175 -6.62 0.61 8.71
C VAL A 175 -5.53 0.44 7.67
N PHE A 176 -5.57 1.33 6.66
CA PHE A 176 -4.48 1.61 5.73
C PHE A 176 -4.16 3.10 5.76
N ILE A 177 -2.88 3.44 5.97
CA ILE A 177 -2.42 4.82 6.11
C ILE A 177 -1.20 5.05 5.22
N GLY A 178 -1.30 6.04 4.35
CA GLY A 178 -0.13 6.61 3.66
C GLY A 178 0.45 7.74 4.52
N ALA A 179 1.48 7.45 5.30
CA ALA A 179 2.15 8.41 6.15
C ALA A 179 3.40 9.00 5.48
N GLN A 180 3.78 10.21 5.89
CA GLN A 180 5.03 10.87 5.51
C GLN A 180 5.99 10.81 6.70
N ARG A 181 7.22 10.34 6.46
CA ARG A 181 8.29 10.42 7.45
C ARG A 181 8.88 11.80 7.48
N GLN A 182 8.88 12.42 8.64
CA GLN A 182 9.46 13.74 8.86
C GLN A 182 10.98 13.65 9.10
N VAL A 183 11.65 14.80 9.10
CA VAL A 183 13.11 14.91 9.34
C VAL A 183 13.52 14.34 10.70
N ASP A 184 12.67 14.52 11.72
CA ASP A 184 12.85 13.99 13.08
C ASP A 184 12.50 12.50 13.22
N GLY A 185 12.13 11.83 12.11
CA GLY A 185 11.72 10.44 12.08
C GLY A 185 10.25 10.18 12.44
N SER A 186 9.52 11.19 12.90
CA SER A 186 8.08 11.07 13.19
C SER A 186 7.27 10.80 11.90
N LEU A 187 6.07 10.23 12.08
CA LEU A 187 5.14 9.96 10.98
C LEU A 187 3.95 10.89 11.06
N THR A 188 3.58 11.47 9.91
CA THR A 188 2.38 12.32 9.80
C THR A 188 1.48 11.82 8.69
N ALA A 189 0.15 11.98 8.83
CA ALA A 189 -0.79 11.62 7.78
C ALA A 189 -1.98 12.60 7.72
N PRO A 190 -2.41 13.00 6.50
CA PRO A 190 -3.60 13.81 6.30
C PRO A 190 -4.88 12.98 6.17
N ARG A 191 -4.76 11.65 6.04
CA ARG A 191 -5.90 10.73 5.82
C ARG A 191 -5.65 9.37 6.43
N VAL A 192 -6.73 8.78 6.94
CA VAL A 192 -6.77 7.37 7.35
C VAL A 192 -7.87 6.67 6.56
N ASN A 193 -7.57 5.51 5.98
CA ASN A 193 -8.58 4.63 5.39
C ASN A 193 -8.90 3.55 6.40
N VAL A 194 -10.16 3.46 6.84
CA VAL A 194 -10.63 2.52 7.85
C VAL A 194 -11.59 1.50 7.25
N GLY A 195 -11.39 0.25 7.56
CA GLY A 195 -12.30 -0.81 7.12
C GLY A 195 -13.63 -0.76 7.85
N LEU A 196 -14.72 -0.71 7.09
CA LEU A 196 -16.08 -0.73 7.63
C LEU A 196 -16.59 -2.17 7.75
N ASN A 197 -17.38 -2.43 8.81
CA ASN A 197 -18.01 -3.75 9.04
C ASN A 197 -17.02 -4.92 9.00
N GLY A 198 -15.81 -4.73 9.54
CA GLY A 198 -14.77 -5.74 9.56
C GLY A 198 -14.02 -5.95 8.25
N GLN A 199 -14.29 -5.15 7.21
CA GLN A 199 -13.54 -5.18 5.96
C GLN A 199 -12.10 -4.73 6.20
N VAL A 200 -11.12 -5.58 5.91
CA VAL A 200 -9.71 -5.19 5.94
C VAL A 200 -9.37 -4.44 4.64
N PRO A 201 -8.79 -3.21 4.70
CA PRO A 201 -8.30 -2.53 3.52
C PRO A 201 -7.25 -3.38 2.79
N PRO A 202 -7.48 -3.75 1.50
CA PRO A 202 -6.63 -4.74 0.82
C PRO A 202 -5.41 -4.13 0.10
N MET A 203 -5.34 -2.77 -0.02
CA MET A 203 -4.29 -2.04 -0.76
C MET A 203 -2.97 -1.87 0.01
#